data_ee0a988ad48a20576178367babf49e93
#
_entry.id   ee0a988ad48a20576178367babf49e93
#
_cell.length_a   1.000
_cell.length_b   1.000
_cell.length_c   1.000
_cell.angle_alpha   90.00
_cell.angle_beta   90.00
_cell.angle_gamma   90.00
#
_symmetry.space_group_name_H-M   'P 1'
#
loop_
_entity.id
_entity.type
_entity.pdbx_description
1 polymer ?
#
loop_
_entity_poly.entity_id
_entity_poly.type
_entity_poly.pdbx_seq_one_letter_code
_entity_poly.pdbx_strand_id
1 'polypeptide(L)'
;TDDQLLTRVETNARGFEGWKPGCYDIWVRETDPNAPFDQFNDKVYTFFCEKYGVRPKFIMVCTGTSIAGSFGLFKFRTYNPLGCAVLQSDRIVYWSHEEGLHKGKPAYVEVRGFPYYRDGNMNKRAEEIGQVYTDVIRANCHRAGKHSTIIYNWSVACLVRNDEAEFRK
;
A
#
# COMPACT_ATOMS: atom_id res chain seq x y z
N THR A 1 -0.22 18.42 -7.56
CA THR A 1 1.25 18.53 -7.68
C THR A 1 1.92 17.72 -6.57
N ASP A 2 3.21 17.37 -6.75
CA ASP A 2 4.02 16.65 -5.77
C ASP A 2 4.08 17.40 -4.44
N ASP A 3 4.20 18.72 -4.50
CA ASP A 3 4.23 19.61 -3.34
C ASP A 3 2.91 19.56 -2.53
N GLN A 4 1.77 19.53 -3.21
CA GLN A 4 0.46 19.36 -2.55
C GLN A 4 0.34 18.00 -1.86
N LEU A 5 0.89 16.94 -2.45
CA LEU A 5 0.88 15.60 -1.85
C LEU A 5 1.73 15.55 -0.59
N LEU A 6 2.96 16.11 -0.64
CA LEU A 6 3.82 16.20 0.54
C LEU A 6 3.19 17.06 1.65
N THR A 7 2.58 18.19 1.29
CA THR A 7 1.85 19.03 2.25
C THR A 7 0.70 18.26 2.89
N ARG A 8 -0.04 17.45 2.12
CA ARG A 8 -1.10 16.60 2.69
C ARG A 8 -0.55 15.58 3.70
N VAL A 9 0.59 14.96 3.40
CA VAL A 9 1.25 14.04 4.35
C VAL A 9 1.63 14.79 5.64
N GLU A 10 2.27 15.94 5.51
CA GLU A 10 2.72 16.76 6.65
C GLU A 10 1.58 17.20 7.56
N THR A 11 0.41 17.50 6.98
CA THR A 11 -0.74 18.02 7.72
C THR A 11 -1.69 16.95 8.25
N ASN A 12 -1.83 15.83 7.53
CA ASN A 12 -2.90 14.87 7.80
C ASN A 12 -2.41 13.48 8.22
N ALA A 13 -1.16 13.10 7.87
CA ALA A 13 -0.73 11.74 8.13
C ALA A 13 -0.47 11.51 9.63
N ARG A 14 -1.26 10.64 10.21
CA ARG A 14 -1.06 10.18 11.60
C ARG A 14 0.30 9.48 11.73
N GLY A 15 1.06 9.85 12.74
CA GLY A 15 2.42 9.35 12.98
C GLY A 15 3.50 10.11 12.21
N PHE A 16 3.17 11.23 11.55
CA PHE A 16 4.17 12.09 10.95
C PHE A 16 4.96 12.85 12.02
N GLU A 17 6.27 12.66 12.03
CA GLU A 17 7.22 13.27 12.98
C GLU A 17 8.33 14.05 12.23
N GLY A 18 8.03 14.54 11.03
CA GLY A 18 8.99 15.16 10.13
C GLY A 18 9.63 14.17 9.16
N TRP A 19 10.24 14.70 8.11
CA TRP A 19 10.91 13.90 7.10
C TRP A 19 12.21 13.30 7.64
N LYS A 20 12.43 12.02 7.40
CA LYS A 20 13.62 11.24 7.82
C LYS A 20 14.32 10.70 6.56
N PRO A 21 15.65 10.49 6.57
CA PRO A 21 16.34 9.93 5.41
C PRO A 21 15.76 8.60 4.96
N GLY A 22 15.61 8.41 3.65
CA GLY A 22 15.11 7.17 3.04
C GLY A 22 14.11 7.37 1.92
N CYS A 23 13.64 6.28 1.36
CA CYS A 23 12.59 6.25 0.36
C CYS A 23 11.20 6.25 1.00
N TYR A 24 10.28 6.96 0.37
CA TYR A 24 8.88 7.02 0.75
C TYR A 24 8.01 6.65 -0.43
N ASP A 25 7.17 5.64 -0.24
CA ASP A 25 6.09 5.34 -1.16
C ASP A 25 4.77 5.90 -0.59
N ILE A 26 4.23 6.90 -1.27
CA ILE A 26 2.94 7.49 -0.93
C ILE A 26 1.88 6.86 -1.84
N TRP A 27 1.05 6.02 -1.26
CA TRP A 27 -0.05 5.34 -1.95
C TRP A 27 -1.31 6.20 -1.90
N VAL A 28 -1.76 6.62 -3.07
CA VAL A 28 -3.00 7.38 -3.24
C VAL A 28 -4.06 6.43 -3.78
N ARG A 29 -4.96 6.04 -2.88
CA ARG A 29 -6.05 5.11 -3.18
C ARG A 29 -7.09 5.77 -4.09
N GLU A 30 -7.55 5.03 -5.10
CA GLU A 30 -8.71 5.42 -5.89
C GLU A 30 -9.98 5.33 -5.01
N THR A 31 -10.73 6.41 -4.98
CA THR A 31 -11.95 6.53 -4.16
C THR A 31 -13.22 6.81 -4.97
N ASP A 32 -13.11 6.92 -6.30
CA ASP A 32 -14.29 7.06 -7.16
C ASP A 32 -15.13 5.76 -7.07
N PRO A 33 -16.39 5.83 -6.61
CA PRO A 33 -17.25 4.66 -6.51
C PRO A 33 -17.58 4.02 -7.88
N ASN A 34 -17.35 4.75 -8.98
CA ASN A 34 -17.52 4.26 -10.34
C ASN A 34 -16.22 3.70 -10.95
N ALA A 35 -15.10 3.82 -10.25
CA ALA A 35 -13.84 3.24 -10.73
C ALA A 35 -13.96 1.73 -10.90
N PRO A 36 -13.35 1.15 -11.94
CA PRO A 36 -13.41 -0.28 -12.18
C PRO A 36 -12.90 -1.06 -10.98
N PHE A 37 -13.70 -2.00 -10.50
CA PHE A 37 -13.35 -2.90 -9.40
C PHE A 37 -12.23 -3.88 -9.80
N ASP A 38 -11.39 -4.25 -8.83
CA ASP A 38 -10.34 -5.27 -8.99
C ASP A 38 -9.25 -4.90 -10.01
N GLN A 39 -8.97 -3.59 -10.17
CA GLN A 39 -7.97 -3.07 -11.10
C GLN A 39 -6.89 -2.28 -10.37
N PHE A 40 -5.69 -2.20 -10.98
CA PHE A 40 -4.56 -1.41 -10.48
C PHE A 40 -4.77 0.07 -10.78
N ASN A 41 -5.64 0.73 -10.06
CA ASN A 41 -6.04 2.13 -10.28
C ASN A 41 -5.54 3.10 -9.20
N ASP A 42 -4.90 2.61 -8.14
CA ASP A 42 -4.18 3.47 -7.19
C ASP A 42 -2.93 4.08 -7.84
N LYS A 43 -2.48 5.22 -7.33
CA LYS A 43 -1.21 5.84 -7.71
C LYS A 43 -0.19 5.68 -6.60
N VAL A 44 1.03 5.33 -6.98
CA VAL A 44 2.17 5.20 -6.05
C VAL A 44 3.21 6.23 -6.43
N TYR A 45 3.41 7.19 -5.55
CA TYR A 45 4.43 8.23 -5.71
C TYR A 45 5.62 7.87 -4.85
N THR A 46 6.78 7.71 -5.48
CA THR A 46 8.04 7.46 -4.78
C THR A 46 8.83 8.75 -4.64
N PHE A 47 9.29 9.00 -3.42
CA PHE A 47 10.14 10.14 -3.07
C PHE A 47 11.39 9.66 -2.35
N PHE A 48 12.45 10.46 -2.39
CA PHE A 48 13.68 10.24 -1.64
C PHE A 48 14.01 11.44 -0.77
N CYS A 49 14.22 11.19 0.51
CA CYS A 49 14.65 12.18 1.50
C CYS A 49 16.13 11.97 1.82
N GLU A 50 16.96 12.98 1.57
CA GLU A 50 18.40 12.90 1.79
C GLU A 50 18.79 13.11 3.26
N LYS A 51 18.06 13.99 3.98
CA LYS A 51 18.41 14.43 5.33
C LYS A 51 17.18 14.65 6.20
N TYR A 52 17.37 14.53 7.52
CA TYR A 52 16.34 14.85 8.50
C TYR A 52 15.78 16.27 8.32
N GLY A 53 14.46 16.41 8.35
CA GLY A 53 13.76 17.68 8.24
C GLY A 53 13.76 18.32 6.85
N VAL A 54 14.40 17.70 5.87
CA VAL A 54 14.38 18.17 4.48
C VAL A 54 13.26 17.49 3.72
N ARG A 55 12.43 18.27 3.02
CA ARG A 55 11.36 17.74 2.18
C ARG A 55 11.91 16.80 1.11
N PRO A 56 11.32 15.60 0.93
CA PRO A 56 11.84 14.65 -0.04
C PRO A 56 11.61 15.11 -1.48
N LYS A 57 12.48 14.64 -2.37
CA LYS A 57 12.41 14.90 -3.81
C LYS A 57 11.63 13.79 -4.50
N PHE A 58 10.79 14.16 -5.47
CA PHE A 58 10.08 13.23 -6.32
C PHE A 58 11.05 12.38 -7.16
N ILE A 59 10.79 11.09 -7.25
CA ILE A 59 11.54 10.14 -8.07
C ILE A 59 10.68 9.65 -9.23
N MET A 60 9.50 9.06 -8.92
CA MET A 60 8.65 8.46 -9.94
C MET A 60 7.21 8.30 -9.47
N VAL A 61 6.32 8.06 -10.40
CA VAL A 61 4.94 7.64 -10.15
C VAL A 61 4.60 6.41 -10.99
N CYS A 62 3.90 5.46 -10.40
CA CYS A 62 3.37 4.29 -11.11
C CYS A 62 1.94 3.98 -10.67
N THR A 63 1.33 3.00 -11.32
CA THR A 63 0.04 2.44 -10.89
C THR A 63 0.24 1.24 -9.98
N GLY A 64 -0.73 0.97 -9.11
CA GLY A 64 -0.67 -0.16 -8.20
C GLY A 64 -1.99 -0.41 -7.50
N THR A 65 -1.94 -1.16 -6.42
CA THR A 65 -3.03 -1.33 -5.47
C THR A 65 -2.52 -1.36 -4.05
N SER A 66 -3.21 -0.63 -3.18
CA SER A 66 -3.03 -0.63 -1.73
C SER A 66 -4.14 -1.40 -1.00
N ILE A 67 -5.03 -2.04 -1.76
CA ILE A 67 -6.15 -2.84 -1.25
C ILE A 67 -6.10 -4.26 -1.80
N ALA A 68 -6.85 -5.15 -1.15
CA ALA A 68 -7.03 -6.51 -1.62
C ALA A 68 -7.82 -6.55 -2.92
N GLY A 69 -7.46 -7.49 -3.80
CA GLY A 69 -8.26 -7.79 -4.99
C GLY A 69 -9.48 -8.67 -4.67
N SER A 70 -10.19 -9.09 -5.71
CA SER A 70 -11.44 -9.85 -5.58
C SER A 70 -11.29 -11.14 -4.77
N PHE A 71 -10.16 -11.82 -4.85
CA PHE A 71 -9.90 -12.98 -4.01
C PHE A 71 -9.88 -12.61 -2.52
N GLY A 72 -9.19 -11.53 -2.14
CA GLY A 72 -9.12 -11.05 -0.76
C GLY A 72 -10.49 -10.63 -0.23
N LEU A 73 -11.19 -9.80 -1.00
CA LEU A 73 -12.48 -9.24 -0.59
C LEU A 73 -13.63 -10.25 -0.54
N PHE A 74 -13.59 -11.33 -1.37
CA PHE A 74 -14.71 -12.29 -1.42
C PHE A 74 -14.43 -13.65 -0.84
N LYS A 75 -13.19 -14.13 -0.88
CA LYS A 75 -12.86 -15.53 -0.54
C LYS A 75 -11.96 -15.65 0.68
N PHE A 76 -11.22 -14.60 1.05
CA PHE A 76 -10.22 -14.71 2.11
C PHE A 76 -10.82 -15.04 3.48
N ARG A 77 -12.10 -14.79 3.70
CA ARG A 77 -12.80 -15.16 4.92
C ARG A 77 -12.77 -16.69 5.20
N THR A 78 -12.57 -17.50 4.18
CA THR A 78 -12.36 -18.95 4.36
C THR A 78 -11.03 -19.28 5.02
N TYR A 79 -10.05 -18.38 4.92
CA TYR A 79 -8.71 -18.52 5.53
C TYR A 79 -8.59 -17.73 6.83
N ASN A 80 -9.27 -16.60 6.93
CA ASN A 80 -9.35 -15.78 8.13
C ASN A 80 -10.80 -15.30 8.32
N PRO A 81 -11.49 -15.73 9.41
CA PRO A 81 -12.88 -15.35 9.66
C PRO A 81 -13.12 -13.83 9.75
N LEU A 82 -12.09 -13.07 10.11
CA LEU A 82 -12.16 -11.62 10.17
C LEU A 82 -12.01 -10.94 8.79
N GLY A 83 -11.70 -11.69 7.74
CA GLY A 83 -11.51 -11.18 6.39
C GLY A 83 -10.10 -10.71 6.07
N CYS A 84 -9.95 -10.04 4.93
CA CYS A 84 -8.67 -9.50 4.47
C CYS A 84 -8.25 -8.26 5.28
N ALA A 85 -6.98 -7.89 5.19
CA ALA A 85 -6.50 -6.68 5.81
C ALA A 85 -6.66 -5.47 4.88
N VAL A 86 -7.09 -4.35 5.45
CA VAL A 86 -7.18 -3.04 4.80
C VAL A 86 -6.27 -2.09 5.57
N LEU A 87 -5.16 -1.69 4.96
CA LEU A 87 -4.21 -0.78 5.58
C LEU A 87 -4.87 0.57 5.87
N GLN A 88 -4.61 1.13 7.05
CA GLN A 88 -5.19 2.38 7.49
C GLN A 88 -4.72 3.54 6.61
N SER A 89 -5.64 4.32 6.08
CA SER A 89 -5.33 5.53 5.31
C SER A 89 -4.84 6.68 6.20
N ASP A 90 -4.31 7.74 5.58
CA ASP A 90 -3.74 8.91 6.25
C ASP A 90 -2.79 8.53 7.40
N ARG A 91 -1.90 7.58 7.15
CA ARG A 91 -0.93 7.04 8.10
C ARG A 91 0.47 6.98 7.47
N ILE A 92 1.48 7.33 8.23
CA ILE A 92 2.88 7.06 7.91
C ILE A 92 3.48 6.08 8.93
N VAL A 93 4.25 5.12 8.46
CA VAL A 93 5.04 4.21 9.29
C VAL A 93 6.47 4.23 8.76
N TYR A 94 7.36 4.87 9.52
CA TYR A 94 8.77 4.96 9.14
C TYR A 94 9.45 3.58 9.21
N TRP A 95 10.28 3.30 8.20
CA TRP A 95 11.05 2.05 8.10
C TRP A 95 10.17 0.80 8.23
N SER A 96 8.98 0.87 7.64
CA SER A 96 8.00 -0.21 7.69
C SER A 96 8.41 -1.45 6.89
N HIS A 97 9.26 -1.25 5.89
CA HIS A 97 9.68 -2.29 4.96
C HIS A 97 11.20 -2.30 4.79
N GLU A 98 11.76 -3.46 4.51
CA GLU A 98 13.16 -3.68 4.15
C GLU A 98 13.25 -4.50 2.87
N GLU A 99 14.38 -4.41 2.16
CA GLU A 99 14.63 -5.25 0.99
C GLU A 99 14.64 -6.73 1.37
N GLY A 100 13.97 -7.55 0.54
CA GLY A 100 13.86 -8.98 0.80
C GLY A 100 13.20 -9.71 -0.36
N LEU A 101 12.59 -10.86 -0.05
CA LEU A 101 11.93 -11.70 -1.06
C LEU A 101 10.47 -11.97 -0.70
N HIS A 102 9.58 -11.86 -1.68
CA HIS A 102 8.22 -12.35 -1.63
C HIS A 102 8.05 -13.47 -2.66
N LYS A 103 7.77 -14.70 -2.18
CA LYS A 103 7.67 -15.90 -3.05
C LYS A 103 8.87 -16.07 -3.98
N GLY A 104 10.09 -15.86 -3.46
CA GLY A 104 11.35 -16.01 -4.18
C GLY A 104 11.67 -14.87 -5.17
N LYS A 105 10.93 -13.77 -5.17
CA LYS A 105 11.17 -12.60 -6.02
C LYS A 105 11.47 -11.36 -5.16
N PRO A 106 12.29 -10.41 -5.68
CA PRO A 106 12.58 -9.17 -4.99
C PRO A 106 11.30 -8.44 -4.54
N ALA A 107 11.30 -7.97 -3.32
CA ALA A 107 10.20 -7.24 -2.70
C ALA A 107 10.72 -6.38 -1.56
N TYR A 108 9.91 -5.43 -1.11
CA TYR A 108 10.09 -4.79 0.19
C TYR A 108 9.19 -5.52 1.19
N VAL A 109 9.81 -6.17 2.17
CA VAL A 109 9.14 -7.02 3.15
C VAL A 109 8.77 -6.17 4.36
N GLU A 110 7.53 -6.29 4.81
CA GLU A 110 7.07 -5.63 6.03
C GLU A 110 7.84 -6.15 7.24
N VAL A 111 8.48 -5.24 7.98
CA VAL A 111 9.24 -5.51 9.22
C VAL A 111 8.68 -4.81 10.44
N ARG A 112 7.81 -3.81 10.24
CA ARG A 112 7.05 -3.14 11.29
C ARG A 112 5.58 -3.17 10.94
N GLY A 113 4.72 -3.49 11.92
CA GLY A 113 3.29 -3.56 11.71
C GLY A 113 2.72 -2.22 11.23
N PHE A 114 2.09 -2.24 10.08
CA PHE A 114 1.32 -1.11 9.56
C PHE A 114 -0.10 -1.21 10.13
N PRO A 115 -0.67 -0.15 10.73
CA PRO A 115 -2.03 -0.21 11.25
C PRO A 115 -3.03 -0.60 10.17
N TYR A 116 -3.90 -1.56 10.47
CA TYR A 116 -4.88 -2.08 9.51
C TYR A 116 -6.19 -2.47 10.17
N TYR A 117 -7.22 -2.58 9.36
CA TYR A 117 -8.53 -3.13 9.72
C TYR A 117 -8.71 -4.52 9.11
N ARG A 118 -9.69 -5.27 9.62
CA ARG A 118 -10.14 -6.52 9.00
C ARG A 118 -11.47 -6.29 8.31
N ASP A 119 -11.53 -6.66 7.03
CA ASP A 119 -12.73 -6.54 6.22
C ASP A 119 -13.20 -7.92 5.76
N GLY A 120 -14.30 -8.37 6.36
CA GLY A 120 -14.92 -9.67 6.09
C GLY A 120 -16.36 -9.57 5.59
N ASN A 121 -16.84 -8.37 5.22
CA ASN A 121 -18.23 -8.15 4.83
C ASN A 121 -18.58 -8.59 3.39
N MET A 122 -17.56 -8.85 2.56
CA MET A 122 -17.67 -9.36 1.18
C MET A 122 -18.48 -8.46 0.23
N ASN A 123 -18.43 -7.14 0.40
CA ASN A 123 -19.23 -6.17 -0.37
C ASN A 123 -18.51 -5.53 -1.56
N LYS A 124 -17.36 -6.04 -2.01
CA LYS A 124 -16.50 -5.49 -3.08
C LYS A 124 -15.76 -4.20 -2.74
N ARG A 125 -15.79 -3.74 -1.50
CA ARG A 125 -15.12 -2.53 -1.05
C ARG A 125 -14.13 -2.87 0.04
N ALA A 126 -12.98 -2.22 0.05
CA ALA A 126 -12.04 -2.29 1.15
C ALA A 126 -12.40 -1.21 2.17
N GLU A 127 -12.89 -1.61 3.32
CA GLU A 127 -13.45 -0.68 4.31
C GLU A 127 -12.60 -0.63 5.58
N GLU A 128 -12.39 0.59 6.07
CA GLU A 128 -11.66 0.88 7.31
C GLU A 128 -12.63 0.94 8.49
N ILE A 129 -13.19 -0.22 8.87
CA ILE A 129 -14.25 -0.32 9.88
C ILE A 129 -13.82 -1.24 11.02
N GLY A 130 -14.19 -0.88 12.25
CA GLY A 130 -14.00 -1.70 13.42
C GLY A 130 -12.67 -1.50 14.13
N GLN A 131 -12.08 -2.60 14.62
CA GLN A 131 -10.84 -2.56 15.41
C GLN A 131 -9.62 -2.36 14.51
N VAL A 132 -8.69 -1.53 14.97
CA VAL A 132 -7.36 -1.36 14.36
C VAL A 132 -6.40 -2.40 14.97
N TYR A 133 -5.71 -3.10 14.11
CA TYR A 133 -4.63 -4.04 14.43
C TYR A 133 -3.28 -3.43 14.05
N THR A 134 -2.20 -3.86 14.69
CA THR A 134 -0.84 -3.32 14.45
C THR A 134 0.25 -4.38 14.39
N ASP A 135 -0.11 -5.65 14.36
CA ASP A 135 0.84 -6.74 14.19
C ASP A 135 1.37 -6.80 12.75
N VAL A 136 2.55 -7.36 12.57
CA VAL A 136 3.16 -7.61 11.25
C VAL A 136 2.38 -8.72 10.56
N ILE A 137 1.76 -8.41 9.43
CA ILE A 137 0.95 -9.34 8.63
C ILE A 137 1.58 -9.72 7.30
N ARG A 138 2.79 -9.26 7.06
CA ARG A 138 3.51 -9.39 5.79
C ARG A 138 2.76 -8.72 4.63
N ALA A 139 2.26 -7.53 4.88
CA ALA A 139 1.75 -6.62 3.85
C ALA A 139 2.93 -6.09 3.01
N ASN A 140 3.56 -6.98 2.27
CA ASN A 140 4.78 -6.70 1.52
C ASN A 140 4.48 -5.79 0.32
N CYS A 141 5.46 -4.95 -0.06
CA CYS A 141 5.42 -4.23 -1.32
C CYS A 141 6.13 -5.06 -2.40
N HIS A 142 5.41 -5.49 -3.42
CA HIS A 142 5.94 -6.30 -4.51
C HIS A 142 5.30 -5.93 -5.86
N ARG A 143 5.83 -6.46 -6.94
CA ARG A 143 5.27 -6.28 -8.28
C ARG A 143 4.20 -7.32 -8.62
N ALA A 144 3.27 -6.95 -9.48
CA ALA A 144 2.40 -7.89 -10.18
C ALA A 144 3.17 -8.61 -11.32
N GLY A 145 2.51 -9.53 -12.00
CA GLY A 145 3.04 -10.14 -13.22
C GLY A 145 3.08 -9.13 -14.37
N LYS A 146 4.02 -9.35 -15.29
CA LYS A 146 4.07 -8.60 -16.55
C LYS A 146 2.71 -8.70 -17.25
N HIS A 147 2.09 -7.58 -17.57
CA HIS A 147 0.75 -7.50 -18.20
C HIS A 147 -0.46 -7.87 -17.32
N SER A 148 -0.33 -7.87 -15.99
CA SER A 148 -1.50 -8.04 -15.13
C SER A 148 -2.40 -6.82 -15.23
N THR A 149 -3.67 -7.03 -15.54
CA THR A 149 -4.70 -5.97 -15.63
C THR A 149 -5.65 -5.97 -14.45
N ILE A 150 -5.78 -7.10 -13.76
CA ILE A 150 -6.64 -7.27 -12.59
C ILE A 150 -5.81 -7.66 -11.37
N ILE A 151 -6.28 -7.25 -10.19
CA ILE A 151 -5.59 -7.53 -8.92
C ILE A 151 -5.78 -8.99 -8.53
N TYR A 152 -7.01 -9.48 -8.53
CA TYR A 152 -7.43 -10.84 -8.12
C TYR A 152 -6.76 -11.29 -6.81
N ASN A 153 -5.76 -12.20 -6.90
CA ASN A 153 -5.00 -12.73 -5.76
C ASN A 153 -3.56 -12.17 -5.63
N TRP A 154 -3.21 -11.16 -6.43
CA TRP A 154 -1.92 -10.47 -6.26
C TRP A 154 -1.84 -9.77 -4.91
N SER A 155 -2.97 -9.23 -4.43
CA SER A 155 -3.08 -8.62 -3.11
C SER A 155 -4.20 -9.23 -2.29
N VAL A 156 -3.88 -9.57 -1.04
CA VAL A 156 -4.83 -9.87 0.05
C VAL A 156 -4.65 -8.86 1.20
N ALA A 157 -3.48 -8.24 1.26
CA ALA A 157 -3.06 -7.15 2.13
C ALA A 157 -1.87 -6.40 1.53
N CYS A 158 -1.16 -7.02 0.57
CA CYS A 158 0.08 -6.50 0.01
C CYS A 158 -0.14 -5.21 -0.79
N LEU A 159 0.88 -4.36 -0.75
CA LEU A 159 1.05 -3.22 -1.64
C LEU A 159 1.63 -3.73 -2.96
N VAL A 160 0.90 -3.62 -4.07
CA VAL A 160 1.32 -4.24 -5.34
C VAL A 160 1.45 -3.19 -6.43
N ARG A 161 2.67 -3.00 -6.94
CA ARG A 161 2.92 -2.20 -8.14
C ARG A 161 2.60 -3.01 -9.39
N ASN A 162 1.94 -2.38 -10.35
CA ASN A 162 1.49 -3.06 -11.57
C ASN A 162 2.64 -3.39 -12.53
N ASP A 163 3.69 -2.59 -12.58
CA ASP A 163 4.78 -2.72 -13.54
C ASP A 163 6.08 -3.27 -12.91
N GLU A 164 6.63 -4.30 -13.56
CA GLU A 164 7.92 -4.89 -13.15
C GLU A 164 9.09 -3.95 -13.41
N ALA A 165 9.07 -3.22 -14.53
CA ALA A 165 10.18 -2.33 -14.89
C ALA A 165 10.28 -1.14 -13.93
N GLU A 166 9.15 -0.64 -13.45
CA GLU A 166 9.09 0.45 -12.48
C GLU A 166 9.43 -0.01 -11.06
N PHE A 167 9.20 -1.28 -10.73
CA PHE A 167 9.57 -1.83 -9.43
C PHE A 167 11.09 -1.98 -9.23
N ARG A 168 11.86 -2.07 -10.33
CA ARG A 168 13.31 -2.27 -10.32
C ARG A 168 14.14 -0.99 -10.41
N LYS A 169 13.51 0.17 -10.55
CA LYS A 169 14.15 1.49 -10.54
C LYS A 169 14.36 1.99 -9.13
#